data_4c852c2941bbb0907226af15f2c07711
#
_entry.id   4c852c2941bbb0907226af15f2c07711
#
_cell.length_a   1.000
_cell.length_b   1.000
_cell.length_c   1.000
_cell.angle_alpha   90.00
_cell.angle_beta   90.00
_cell.angle_gamma   90.00
#
_symmetry.space_group_name_H-M   'P 1'
#
loop_
_entity.id
_entity.type
_entity.pdbx_description
1 polymer ?
#
loop_
_entity_poly.entity_id
_entity_poly.type
_entity_poly.pdbx_seq_one_letter_code
_entity_poly.pdbx_strand_id
1 'polypeptide(L)'
;MGLNNKTARVAGVLYLTIIVAGIFAEFVVRQSLIVPGDATATASNIMASEGLFRLGIAGDLIMILSDIALALIFYVLFKPVSQALSLLAAFFRLGQATILGLNLLNFFFVLQLLSGADYLTVFGADQLDALVLLFLNGHSLGYSIGMVFFGLSLLVLGYLVFKSGYLPRILGGLLIFASLGYLVDSFAGLLWPNYDNYEAIFALVVFVPAFIGELSMAVWLLVKGINVPQQADRIVSKTTPAKAIEV
;
A
#
# COMPACT_ATOMS: atom_id res chain seq x y z
N MET A 1 -7.87 -16.48 14.86
CA MET A 1 -6.75 -15.54 14.95
C MET A 1 -6.99 -14.66 16.17
N GLY A 2 -6.06 -14.54 17.09
CA GLY A 2 -6.25 -13.83 18.36
C GLY A 2 -5.20 -12.76 18.59
N LEU A 3 -5.39 -11.99 19.67
CA LEU A 3 -4.47 -10.95 20.12
C LEU A 3 -3.22 -11.63 20.73
N ASN A 4 -2.19 -11.87 19.93
CA ASN A 4 -0.95 -12.49 20.40
C ASN A 4 0.25 -12.06 19.57
N ASN A 5 1.44 -12.32 20.08
CA ASN A 5 2.70 -11.95 19.44
C ASN A 5 2.96 -12.65 18.10
N LYS A 6 2.40 -13.85 17.87
CA LYS A 6 2.53 -14.51 16.57
C LYS A 6 1.77 -13.71 15.48
N THR A 7 0.54 -13.30 15.78
CA THR A 7 -0.27 -12.44 14.89
C THR A 7 0.42 -11.10 14.62
N ALA A 8 1.01 -10.47 15.65
CA ALA A 8 1.76 -9.23 15.50
C ALA A 8 3.00 -9.40 14.61
N ARG A 9 3.76 -10.48 14.79
CA ARG A 9 4.94 -10.77 13.94
C ARG A 9 4.56 -11.05 12.50
N VAL A 10 3.47 -11.77 12.24
CA VAL A 10 2.96 -11.96 10.87
C VAL A 10 2.60 -10.61 10.25
N ALA A 11 1.96 -9.70 11.01
CA ALA A 11 1.73 -8.34 10.53
C ALA A 11 3.04 -7.62 10.19
N GLY A 12 4.07 -7.75 11.01
CA GLY A 12 5.39 -7.18 10.74
C GLY A 12 6.03 -7.72 9.46
N VAL A 13 5.95 -9.04 9.20
CA VAL A 13 6.44 -9.66 7.97
C VAL A 13 5.67 -9.12 6.76
N LEU A 14 4.34 -9.12 6.79
CA LEU A 14 3.51 -8.61 5.70
C LEU A 14 3.80 -7.13 5.42
N TYR A 15 3.96 -6.33 6.47
CA TYR A 15 4.27 -4.91 6.31
C TYR A 15 5.65 -4.70 5.65
N LEU A 16 6.68 -5.46 6.04
CA LEU A 16 7.99 -5.42 5.37
C LEU A 16 7.89 -5.89 3.92
N THR A 17 7.08 -6.92 3.64
CA THR A 17 6.83 -7.39 2.27
C THR A 17 6.24 -6.28 1.41
N ILE A 18 5.26 -5.53 1.94
CA ILE A 18 4.65 -4.38 1.26
C ILE A 18 5.72 -3.32 0.94
N ILE A 19 6.52 -2.94 1.93
CA ILE A 19 7.58 -1.93 1.77
C ILE A 19 8.60 -2.37 0.72
N VAL A 20 9.13 -3.59 0.82
CA VAL A 20 10.16 -4.09 -0.09
C VAL A 20 9.62 -4.26 -1.51
N ALA A 21 8.42 -4.82 -1.67
CA ALA A 21 7.80 -5.01 -2.97
C ALA A 21 7.46 -3.68 -3.65
N GLY A 22 6.95 -2.70 -2.89
CA GLY A 22 6.67 -1.36 -3.39
C GLY A 22 7.95 -0.60 -3.80
N ILE A 23 8.99 -0.62 -2.97
CA ILE A 23 10.30 -0.03 -3.31
C ILE A 23 10.88 -0.68 -4.57
N PHE A 24 10.82 -2.00 -4.68
CA PHE A 24 11.30 -2.71 -5.87
C PHE A 24 10.52 -2.27 -7.12
N ALA A 25 9.20 -2.31 -7.09
CA ALA A 25 8.37 -1.97 -8.24
C ALA A 25 8.53 -0.52 -8.67
N GLU A 26 8.69 0.41 -7.72
CA GLU A 26 8.87 1.84 -8.02
C GLU A 26 10.30 2.18 -8.42
N PHE A 27 11.27 1.97 -7.52
CA PHE A 27 12.62 2.49 -7.70
C PHE A 27 13.50 1.62 -8.61
N VAL A 28 13.30 0.29 -8.59
CA VAL A 28 14.12 -0.61 -9.42
C VAL A 28 13.50 -0.79 -10.81
N VAL A 29 12.17 -0.83 -10.92
CA VAL A 29 11.51 -1.11 -12.20
C VAL A 29 11.05 0.19 -12.86
N ARG A 30 10.07 0.90 -12.30
CA ARG A 30 9.43 2.05 -12.96
C ARG A 30 10.42 3.18 -13.26
N GLN A 31 11.19 3.61 -12.28
CA GLN A 31 12.16 4.69 -12.48
C GLN A 31 13.31 4.32 -13.42
N SER A 32 13.59 3.04 -13.65
CA SER A 32 14.62 2.63 -14.63
C SER A 32 14.10 2.53 -16.07
N LEU A 33 12.79 2.37 -16.26
CA LEU A 33 12.19 2.13 -17.57
C LEU A 33 11.43 3.33 -18.13
N ILE A 34 10.80 4.11 -17.26
CA ILE A 34 9.94 5.23 -17.65
C ILE A 34 10.77 6.52 -17.71
N VAL A 35 10.79 7.16 -18.87
CA VAL A 35 11.39 8.47 -19.08
C VAL A 35 10.27 9.52 -19.13
N PRO A 36 10.15 10.39 -18.12
CA PRO A 36 9.08 11.37 -18.08
C PRO A 36 9.05 12.24 -19.33
N GLY A 37 7.89 12.34 -19.99
CA GLY A 37 7.70 13.16 -21.19
C GLY A 37 8.26 12.57 -22.49
N ASP A 38 8.99 11.44 -22.46
CA ASP A 38 9.54 10.79 -23.66
C ASP A 38 8.87 9.43 -23.88
N ALA A 39 7.83 9.41 -24.73
CA ALA A 39 7.05 8.24 -25.04
C ALA A 39 7.87 7.15 -25.74
N THR A 40 8.69 7.54 -26.72
CA THR A 40 9.49 6.62 -27.56
C THR A 40 10.61 5.97 -26.75
N ALA A 41 11.33 6.74 -25.93
CA ALA A 41 12.35 6.18 -25.04
C ALA A 41 11.71 5.23 -24.03
N THR A 42 10.57 5.58 -23.44
CA THR A 42 9.83 4.73 -22.50
C THR A 42 9.39 3.41 -23.13
N ALA A 43 8.74 3.46 -24.31
CA ALA A 43 8.32 2.26 -25.05
C ALA A 43 9.51 1.36 -25.38
N SER A 44 10.61 1.94 -25.88
CA SER A 44 11.83 1.20 -26.22
C SER A 44 12.46 0.53 -24.99
N ASN A 45 12.54 1.22 -23.86
CA ASN A 45 13.07 0.66 -22.61
C ASN A 45 12.23 -0.51 -22.11
N ILE A 46 10.89 -0.37 -22.14
CA ILE A 46 9.97 -1.43 -21.71
C ILE A 46 10.11 -2.64 -22.63
N MET A 47 10.15 -2.46 -23.96
CA MET A 47 10.36 -3.56 -24.91
C MET A 47 11.69 -4.26 -24.68
N ALA A 48 12.77 -3.51 -24.47
CA ALA A 48 14.10 -4.06 -24.21
C ALA A 48 14.20 -4.83 -22.89
N SER A 49 13.34 -4.52 -21.93
CA SER A 49 13.35 -5.07 -20.57
C SER A 49 11.95 -5.52 -20.10
N GLU A 50 11.18 -6.13 -21.01
CA GLU A 50 9.79 -6.58 -20.71
C GLU A 50 9.72 -7.50 -19.49
N GLY A 51 10.69 -8.38 -19.31
CA GLY A 51 10.76 -9.26 -18.14
C GLY A 51 10.87 -8.48 -16.84
N LEU A 52 11.65 -7.40 -16.80
CA LEU A 52 11.76 -6.52 -15.63
C LEU A 52 10.44 -5.78 -15.36
N PHE A 53 9.78 -5.27 -16.41
CA PHE A 53 8.49 -4.62 -16.28
C PHE A 53 7.42 -5.57 -15.71
N ARG A 54 7.37 -6.83 -16.17
CA ARG A 54 6.49 -7.87 -15.63
C ARG A 54 6.81 -8.24 -14.18
N LEU A 55 8.09 -8.23 -13.79
CA LEU A 55 8.49 -8.42 -12.39
C LEU A 55 8.01 -7.26 -11.51
N GLY A 56 7.99 -6.03 -12.01
CA GLY A 56 7.37 -4.89 -11.33
C GLY A 56 5.88 -5.13 -11.05
N ILE A 57 5.12 -5.57 -12.07
CA ILE A 57 3.70 -5.94 -11.92
C ILE A 57 3.52 -7.05 -10.86
N ALA A 58 4.38 -8.07 -10.87
CA ALA A 58 4.34 -9.14 -9.88
C ALA A 58 4.63 -8.60 -8.47
N GLY A 59 5.57 -7.66 -8.33
CA GLY A 59 5.86 -6.96 -7.08
C GLY A 59 4.64 -6.20 -6.55
N ASP A 60 3.96 -5.45 -7.41
CA ASP A 60 2.72 -4.74 -7.06
C ASP A 60 1.60 -5.71 -6.62
N LEU A 61 1.45 -6.85 -7.30
CA LEU A 61 0.48 -7.89 -6.89
C LEU A 61 0.81 -8.47 -5.51
N ILE A 62 2.08 -8.76 -5.23
CA ILE A 62 2.53 -9.25 -3.92
C ILE A 62 2.24 -8.19 -2.85
N MET A 63 2.51 -6.92 -3.14
CA MET A 63 2.21 -5.79 -2.26
C MET A 63 0.71 -5.74 -1.94
N ILE A 64 -0.16 -5.75 -2.95
CA ILE A 64 -1.62 -5.66 -2.81
C ILE A 64 -2.17 -6.85 -2.00
N LEU A 65 -1.74 -8.07 -2.29
CA LEU A 65 -2.19 -9.27 -1.57
C LEU A 65 -1.74 -9.24 -0.10
N SER A 66 -0.50 -8.79 0.15
CA SER A 66 0.01 -8.61 1.50
C SER A 66 -0.77 -7.54 2.27
N ASP A 67 -1.20 -6.48 1.56
CA ASP A 67 -1.98 -5.38 2.12
C ASP A 67 -3.38 -5.82 2.58
N ILE A 68 -4.05 -6.64 1.78
CA ILE A 68 -5.34 -7.25 2.14
C ILE A 68 -5.20 -8.13 3.39
N ALA A 69 -4.16 -8.97 3.44
CA ALA A 69 -3.91 -9.83 4.60
C ALA A 69 -3.58 -8.98 5.85
N LEU A 70 -2.80 -7.92 5.70
CA LEU A 70 -2.43 -7.01 6.77
C LEU A 70 -3.66 -6.22 7.29
N ALA A 71 -4.59 -5.82 6.41
CA ALA A 71 -5.84 -5.17 6.79
C ALA A 71 -6.65 -6.04 7.75
N LEU A 72 -6.79 -7.34 7.45
CA LEU A 72 -7.46 -8.30 8.32
C LEU A 72 -6.76 -8.42 9.68
N ILE A 73 -5.43 -8.51 9.68
CA ILE A 73 -4.68 -8.66 10.92
C ILE A 73 -4.83 -7.41 11.79
N PHE A 74 -4.71 -6.21 11.22
CA PHE A 74 -4.90 -4.97 11.97
C PHE A 74 -6.33 -4.83 12.50
N TYR A 75 -7.35 -5.23 11.73
CA TYR A 75 -8.70 -5.30 12.24
C TYR A 75 -8.77 -6.17 13.51
N VAL A 76 -8.22 -7.38 13.47
CA VAL A 76 -8.23 -8.31 14.63
C VAL A 76 -7.44 -7.72 15.81
N LEU A 77 -6.28 -7.11 15.58
CA LEU A 77 -5.44 -6.54 16.63
C LEU A 77 -6.08 -5.33 17.30
N PHE A 78 -6.78 -4.47 16.55
CA PHE A 78 -7.32 -3.22 17.08
C PHE A 78 -8.82 -3.23 17.33
N LYS A 79 -9.54 -4.32 16.98
CA LYS A 79 -10.96 -4.51 17.31
C LYS A 79 -11.26 -4.29 18.82
N PRO A 80 -10.42 -4.73 19.79
CA PRO A 80 -10.69 -4.48 21.20
C PRO A 80 -10.53 -3.02 21.62
N VAL A 81 -9.80 -2.20 20.85
CA VAL A 81 -9.65 -0.75 21.09
C VAL A 81 -10.92 -0.02 20.62
N SER A 82 -11.32 -0.28 19.37
CA SER A 82 -12.56 0.21 18.77
C SER A 82 -12.91 -0.65 17.55
N GLN A 83 -14.01 -1.39 17.66
CA GLN A 83 -14.48 -2.24 16.56
C GLN A 83 -14.82 -1.42 15.31
N ALA A 84 -15.52 -0.29 15.47
CA ALA A 84 -15.93 0.54 14.36
C ALA A 84 -14.73 1.18 13.64
N LEU A 85 -13.77 1.74 14.38
CA LEU A 85 -12.59 2.36 13.76
C LEU A 85 -11.65 1.34 13.14
N SER A 86 -11.46 0.17 13.77
CA SER A 86 -10.62 -0.88 13.17
C SER A 86 -11.23 -1.45 11.89
N LEU A 87 -12.57 -1.55 11.83
CA LEU A 87 -13.28 -1.94 10.62
C LEU A 87 -13.19 -0.86 9.54
N LEU A 88 -13.33 0.42 9.91
CA LEU A 88 -13.17 1.55 8.99
C LEU A 88 -11.77 1.59 8.38
N ALA A 89 -10.72 1.42 9.18
CA ALA A 89 -9.34 1.32 8.69
C ALA A 89 -9.17 0.17 7.70
N ALA A 90 -9.76 -1.00 8.00
CA ALA A 90 -9.71 -2.15 7.11
C ALA A 90 -10.47 -1.90 5.80
N PHE A 91 -11.62 -1.25 5.82
CA PHE A 91 -12.37 -0.90 4.60
C PHE A 91 -11.62 0.10 3.71
N PHE A 92 -11.01 1.13 4.29
CA PHE A 92 -10.17 2.03 3.52
C PHE A 92 -9.00 1.29 2.86
N ARG A 93 -8.35 0.38 3.59
CA ARG A 93 -7.24 -0.41 3.05
C ARG A 93 -7.68 -1.39 1.95
N LEU A 94 -8.85 -2.01 2.11
CA LEU A 94 -9.46 -2.85 1.06
C LEU A 94 -9.86 -2.02 -0.17
N GLY A 95 -10.40 -0.82 0.04
CA GLY A 95 -10.70 0.13 -1.03
C GLY A 95 -9.45 0.49 -1.82
N GLN A 96 -8.37 0.85 -1.13
CA GLN A 96 -7.06 1.07 -1.75
C GLN A 96 -6.59 -0.15 -2.55
N ALA A 97 -6.57 -1.33 -1.94
CA ALA A 97 -6.12 -2.57 -2.59
C ALA A 97 -6.93 -2.90 -3.85
N THR A 98 -8.25 -2.65 -3.82
CA THR A 98 -9.13 -2.83 -4.99
C THR A 98 -8.79 -1.84 -6.10
N ILE A 99 -8.62 -0.56 -5.75
CA ILE A 99 -8.26 0.49 -6.71
C ILE A 99 -6.91 0.15 -7.36
N LEU A 100 -5.88 -0.17 -6.56
CA LEU A 100 -4.56 -0.51 -7.08
C LEU A 100 -4.57 -1.79 -7.93
N GLY A 101 -5.36 -2.81 -7.53
CA GLY A 101 -5.51 -4.03 -8.31
C GLY A 101 -6.11 -3.78 -9.69
N LEU A 102 -7.16 -2.96 -9.78
CA LEU A 102 -7.73 -2.54 -11.06
C LEU A 102 -6.77 -1.66 -11.86
N ASN A 103 -6.02 -0.82 -11.17
CA ASN A 103 -5.06 0.10 -11.78
C ASN A 103 -3.91 -0.62 -12.49
N LEU A 104 -3.57 -1.86 -12.10
CA LEU A 104 -2.59 -2.70 -12.82
C LEU A 104 -3.01 -3.01 -14.26
N LEU A 105 -4.30 -2.89 -14.61
CA LEU A 105 -4.77 -3.04 -15.99
C LEU A 105 -4.05 -2.06 -16.94
N ASN A 106 -3.67 -0.87 -16.48
CA ASN A 106 -2.91 0.07 -17.28
C ASN A 106 -1.57 -0.52 -17.75
N PHE A 107 -0.85 -1.25 -16.87
CA PHE A 107 0.39 -1.92 -17.25
C PHE A 107 0.17 -3.08 -18.24
N PHE A 108 -0.93 -3.81 -18.10
CA PHE A 108 -1.27 -4.84 -19.09
C PHE A 108 -1.66 -4.23 -20.44
N PHE A 109 -2.31 -3.06 -20.48
CA PHE A 109 -2.55 -2.33 -21.72
C PHE A 109 -1.25 -1.87 -22.36
N VAL A 110 -0.28 -1.39 -21.59
CA VAL A 110 1.06 -1.08 -22.08
C VAL A 110 1.70 -2.29 -22.75
N LEU A 111 1.69 -3.45 -22.09
CA LEU A 111 2.23 -4.70 -22.67
C LEU A 111 1.49 -5.13 -23.94
N GLN A 112 0.18 -4.91 -24.01
CA GLN A 112 -0.60 -5.20 -25.22
C GLN A 112 -0.24 -4.28 -26.37
N LEU A 113 -0.11 -2.97 -26.13
CA LEU A 113 0.30 -1.99 -27.14
C LEU A 113 1.67 -2.29 -27.73
N LEU A 114 2.59 -2.81 -26.92
CA LEU A 114 3.95 -3.17 -27.32
C LEU A 114 4.07 -4.60 -27.86
N SER A 115 2.98 -5.37 -27.95
CA SER A 115 3.00 -6.78 -28.32
C SER A 115 3.27 -7.06 -29.81
N GLY A 116 3.15 -6.05 -30.69
CA GLY A 116 3.24 -6.22 -32.14
C GLY A 116 2.07 -6.98 -32.76
N ALA A 117 0.92 -7.09 -32.07
CA ALA A 117 -0.25 -7.82 -32.56
C ALA A 117 -0.83 -7.18 -33.85
N ASP A 118 -1.31 -8.01 -34.78
CA ASP A 118 -1.77 -7.58 -36.11
C ASP A 118 -2.86 -6.48 -36.05
N TYR A 119 -3.77 -6.52 -35.07
CA TYR A 119 -4.83 -5.52 -34.92
C TYR A 119 -4.31 -4.13 -34.55
N LEU A 120 -3.06 -4.02 -34.08
CA LEU A 120 -2.41 -2.75 -33.77
C LEU A 120 -1.79 -2.07 -34.97
N THR A 121 -1.67 -2.76 -36.11
CA THR A 121 -1.05 -2.22 -37.35
C THR A 121 -1.81 -1.01 -37.95
N VAL A 122 -3.03 -0.74 -37.47
CA VAL A 122 -3.82 0.46 -37.82
C VAL A 122 -3.25 1.74 -37.19
N PHE A 123 -2.42 1.60 -36.14
CA PHE A 123 -1.75 2.72 -35.49
C PHE A 123 -0.30 2.84 -35.99
N GLY A 124 0.15 4.09 -36.18
CA GLY A 124 1.57 4.36 -36.38
C GLY A 124 2.39 4.14 -35.10
N ALA A 125 3.70 3.93 -35.23
CA ALA A 125 4.58 3.68 -34.07
C ALA A 125 4.49 4.81 -33.04
N ASP A 126 4.58 6.07 -33.46
CA ASP A 126 4.49 7.23 -32.56
C ASP A 126 3.13 7.30 -31.82
N GLN A 127 2.05 6.80 -32.45
CA GLN A 127 0.75 6.75 -31.82
C GLN A 127 0.67 5.67 -30.73
N LEU A 128 1.30 4.53 -30.96
CA LEU A 128 1.41 3.45 -29.96
C LEU A 128 2.24 3.93 -28.77
N ASP A 129 3.39 4.56 -29.01
CA ASP A 129 4.26 5.12 -27.97
C ASP A 129 3.51 6.16 -27.12
N ALA A 130 2.73 7.05 -27.77
CA ALA A 130 1.90 8.02 -27.07
C ALA A 130 0.82 7.37 -26.20
N LEU A 131 0.18 6.29 -26.69
CA LEU A 131 -0.77 5.50 -25.92
C LEU A 131 -0.13 4.78 -24.73
N VAL A 132 1.09 4.25 -24.90
CA VAL A 132 1.88 3.67 -23.80
C VAL A 132 2.04 4.70 -22.68
N LEU A 133 2.50 5.92 -23.01
CA LEU A 133 2.68 6.97 -22.01
C LEU A 133 1.34 7.39 -21.37
N LEU A 134 0.25 7.44 -22.16
CA LEU A 134 -1.09 7.74 -21.64
C LEU A 134 -1.53 6.74 -20.57
N PHE A 135 -1.33 5.43 -20.79
CA PHE A 135 -1.68 4.41 -19.79
C PHE A 135 -0.76 4.44 -18.58
N LEU A 136 0.52 4.74 -18.74
CA LEU A 136 1.43 4.93 -17.61
C LEU A 136 1.01 6.13 -16.75
N ASN A 137 0.65 7.25 -17.36
CA ASN A 137 0.10 8.41 -16.66
C ASN A 137 -1.26 8.08 -16.00
N GLY A 138 -2.10 7.31 -16.68
CA GLY A 138 -3.35 6.78 -16.11
C GLY A 138 -3.10 5.93 -14.85
N HIS A 139 -2.03 5.12 -14.87
CA HIS A 139 -1.62 4.36 -13.69
C HIS A 139 -1.20 5.30 -12.55
N SER A 140 -0.42 6.34 -12.80
CA SER A 140 0.00 7.31 -11.78
C SER A 140 -1.20 8.01 -11.13
N LEU A 141 -2.19 8.43 -11.93
CA LEU A 141 -3.45 9.00 -11.42
C LEU A 141 -4.24 8.01 -10.57
N GLY A 142 -4.40 6.78 -11.05
CA GLY A 142 -5.08 5.72 -10.31
C GLY A 142 -4.37 5.37 -8.99
N TYR A 143 -3.03 5.42 -8.99
CA TYR A 143 -2.22 5.23 -7.79
C TYR A 143 -2.48 6.35 -6.77
N SER A 144 -2.50 7.61 -7.19
CA SER A 144 -2.81 8.75 -6.32
C SER A 144 -4.22 8.63 -5.71
N ILE A 145 -5.22 8.18 -6.47
CA ILE A 145 -6.55 7.90 -5.92
C ILE A 145 -6.48 6.81 -4.84
N GLY A 146 -5.76 5.73 -5.09
CA GLY A 146 -5.54 4.67 -4.11
C GLY A 146 -4.87 5.18 -2.83
N MET A 147 -3.90 6.08 -2.96
CA MET A 147 -3.16 6.66 -1.83
C MET A 147 -4.03 7.55 -0.93
N VAL A 148 -5.12 8.17 -1.43
CA VAL A 148 -6.11 8.83 -0.57
C VAL A 148 -6.72 7.82 0.41
N PHE A 149 -7.15 6.67 -0.08
CA PHE A 149 -7.72 5.60 0.77
C PHE A 149 -6.67 5.04 1.75
N PHE A 150 -5.44 4.86 1.28
CA PHE A 150 -4.33 4.43 2.13
C PHE A 150 -4.05 5.44 3.25
N GLY A 151 -3.95 6.73 2.93
CA GLY A 151 -3.75 7.80 3.90
C GLY A 151 -4.84 7.81 4.97
N LEU A 152 -6.11 7.69 4.57
CA LEU A 152 -7.23 7.60 5.52
C LEU A 152 -7.15 6.34 6.39
N SER A 153 -6.79 5.19 5.82
CA SER A 153 -6.56 3.95 6.58
C SER A 153 -5.46 4.15 7.61
N LEU A 154 -4.34 4.74 7.20
CA LEU A 154 -3.17 4.97 8.04
C LEU A 154 -3.45 5.98 9.16
N LEU A 155 -4.26 7.01 8.89
CA LEU A 155 -4.72 7.99 9.89
C LEU A 155 -5.50 7.31 11.01
N VAL A 156 -6.49 6.50 10.64
CA VAL A 156 -7.31 5.76 11.60
C VAL A 156 -6.48 4.72 12.35
N LEU A 157 -5.59 4.01 11.65
CA LEU A 157 -4.69 3.04 12.26
C LEU A 157 -3.74 3.72 13.27
N GLY A 158 -3.15 4.85 12.92
CA GLY A 158 -2.28 5.63 13.80
C GLY A 158 -2.99 6.06 15.08
N TYR A 159 -4.24 6.52 14.97
CA TYR A 159 -5.08 6.82 16.14
C TYR A 159 -5.34 5.57 17.01
N LEU A 160 -5.66 4.44 16.40
CA LEU A 160 -5.86 3.17 17.11
C LEU A 160 -4.59 2.72 17.83
N VAL A 161 -3.43 2.80 17.19
CA VAL A 161 -2.12 2.52 17.82
C VAL A 161 -1.90 3.43 19.01
N PHE A 162 -2.13 4.73 18.85
CA PHE A 162 -1.95 5.72 19.92
C PHE A 162 -2.84 5.45 21.15
N LYS A 163 -4.06 4.97 20.93
CA LYS A 163 -5.04 4.67 21.98
C LYS A 163 -4.92 3.27 22.57
N SER A 164 -4.30 2.33 21.87
CA SER A 164 -4.35 0.89 22.19
C SER A 164 -3.67 0.53 23.51
N GLY A 165 -2.58 1.21 23.87
CA GLY A 165 -1.69 0.75 24.93
C GLY A 165 -0.91 -0.53 24.60
N TYR A 166 -1.11 -1.13 23.42
CA TYR A 166 -0.42 -2.35 22.96
C TYR A 166 0.94 -2.07 22.35
N LEU A 167 1.11 -0.86 21.83
CA LEU A 167 2.27 -0.37 21.12
C LEU A 167 2.68 0.99 21.67
N PRO A 168 3.94 1.40 21.51
CA PRO A 168 4.37 2.76 21.86
C PRO A 168 3.55 3.81 21.14
N ARG A 169 3.07 4.81 21.85
CA ARG A 169 2.27 5.92 21.31
C ARG A 169 2.98 6.68 20.19
N ILE A 170 4.31 6.73 20.24
CA ILE A 170 5.11 7.39 19.20
C ILE A 170 4.90 6.76 17.82
N LEU A 171 4.72 5.44 17.73
CA LEU A 171 4.43 4.77 16.46
C LEU A 171 3.09 5.26 15.90
N GLY A 172 2.07 5.42 16.75
CA GLY A 172 0.79 5.98 16.34
C GLY A 172 0.94 7.42 15.83
N GLY A 173 1.73 8.25 16.53
CA GLY A 173 2.03 9.62 16.10
C GLY A 173 2.76 9.67 14.75
N LEU A 174 3.76 8.81 14.54
CA LEU A 174 4.48 8.71 13.26
C LEU A 174 3.57 8.28 12.10
N LEU A 175 2.67 7.31 12.33
CA LEU A 175 1.71 6.89 11.31
C LEU A 175 0.70 8.01 10.96
N ILE A 176 0.23 8.78 11.95
CA ILE A 176 -0.63 9.94 11.70
C ILE A 176 0.11 10.98 10.85
N PHE A 177 1.36 11.27 11.19
CA PHE A 177 2.16 12.23 10.44
C PHE A 177 2.42 11.76 9.00
N ALA A 178 2.76 10.49 8.81
CA ALA A 178 2.90 9.87 7.49
C ALA A 178 1.59 9.95 6.68
N SER A 179 0.43 9.69 7.31
CA SER A 179 -0.87 9.75 6.66
C SER A 179 -1.20 11.13 6.10
N LEU A 180 -0.85 12.19 6.84
CA LEU A 180 -1.03 13.57 6.37
C LEU A 180 -0.18 13.86 5.13
N GLY A 181 1.05 13.34 5.08
CA GLY A 181 1.90 13.42 3.89
C GLY A 181 1.24 12.78 2.67
N TYR A 182 0.78 11.54 2.79
CA TYR A 182 0.07 10.84 1.71
C TYR A 182 -1.19 11.58 1.24
N LEU A 183 -1.99 12.11 2.16
CA LEU A 183 -3.21 12.83 1.80
C LEU A 183 -2.89 14.14 1.07
N VAL A 184 -1.95 14.93 1.60
CA VAL A 184 -1.55 16.21 0.98
C VAL A 184 -1.00 15.98 -0.42
N ASP A 185 -0.10 15.03 -0.59
CA ASP A 185 0.49 14.68 -1.89
C ASP A 185 -0.57 14.21 -2.90
N SER A 186 -1.40 13.24 -2.49
CA SER A 186 -2.43 12.69 -3.36
C SER A 186 -3.44 13.74 -3.79
N PHE A 187 -3.91 14.59 -2.88
CA PHE A 187 -4.82 15.67 -3.25
C PHE A 187 -4.13 16.75 -4.10
N ALA A 188 -2.86 17.05 -3.84
CA ALA A 188 -2.10 17.99 -4.67
C ALA A 188 -1.93 17.43 -6.10
N GLY A 189 -1.51 16.17 -6.24
CA GLY A 189 -1.35 15.52 -7.56
C GLY A 189 -2.65 15.39 -8.35
N LEU A 190 -3.79 15.21 -7.67
CA LEU A 190 -5.09 15.10 -8.34
C LEU A 190 -5.75 16.45 -8.69
N LEU A 191 -5.51 17.50 -7.90
CA LEU A 191 -6.30 18.72 -7.97
C LEU A 191 -5.50 19.98 -8.34
N TRP A 192 -4.16 19.93 -8.23
CA TRP A 192 -3.34 21.10 -8.50
C TRP A 192 -2.67 21.03 -9.87
N PRO A 193 -3.03 21.89 -10.83
CA PRO A 193 -2.52 21.82 -12.22
C PRO A 193 -1.00 21.95 -12.37
N ASN A 194 -0.33 22.58 -11.40
CA ASN A 194 1.12 22.80 -11.43
C ASN A 194 1.90 21.81 -10.53
N TYR A 195 1.27 20.68 -10.15
CA TYR A 195 1.88 19.69 -9.26
C TYR A 195 3.24 19.19 -9.78
N ASP A 196 3.36 18.91 -11.06
CA ASP A 196 4.58 18.36 -11.71
C ASP A 196 5.83 19.20 -11.43
N ASN A 197 5.68 20.53 -11.30
CA ASN A 197 6.80 21.41 -10.98
C ASN A 197 7.32 21.25 -9.54
N TYR A 198 6.54 20.61 -8.66
CA TYR A 198 6.83 20.45 -7.24
C TYR A 198 6.84 18.98 -6.79
N GLU A 199 6.66 18.05 -7.72
CA GLU A 199 6.56 16.61 -7.45
C GLU A 199 7.72 16.10 -6.57
N ALA A 200 8.96 16.52 -6.87
CA ALA A 200 10.12 16.12 -6.07
C ALA A 200 10.04 16.58 -4.60
N ILE A 201 9.46 17.76 -4.35
CA ILE A 201 9.27 18.27 -2.98
C ILE A 201 8.19 17.48 -2.26
N PHE A 202 7.06 17.22 -2.93
CA PHE A 202 5.98 16.42 -2.37
C PHE A 202 6.44 14.99 -2.10
N ALA A 203 7.15 14.36 -3.04
CA ALA A 203 7.73 13.03 -2.86
C ALA A 203 8.61 12.96 -1.59
N LEU A 204 9.46 13.96 -1.35
CA LEU A 204 10.31 14.02 -0.16
C LEU A 204 9.48 14.17 1.12
N VAL A 205 8.46 15.05 1.11
CA VAL A 205 7.57 15.31 2.25
C VAL A 205 6.76 14.06 2.61
N VAL A 206 6.43 13.20 1.64
CA VAL A 206 5.74 11.94 1.88
C VAL A 206 6.71 10.83 2.25
N PHE A 207 7.74 10.62 1.43
CA PHE A 207 8.62 9.45 1.56
C PHE A 207 9.32 9.39 2.91
N VAL A 208 9.83 10.51 3.42
CA VAL A 208 10.58 10.52 4.68
C VAL A 208 9.70 10.16 5.88
N PRO A 209 8.53 10.78 6.11
CA PRO A 209 7.67 10.39 7.23
C PRO A 209 7.08 8.99 7.06
N ALA A 210 6.72 8.61 5.84
CA ALA A 210 6.18 7.29 5.53
C ALA A 210 7.21 6.21 5.85
N PHE A 211 8.42 6.34 5.30
CA PHE A 211 9.51 5.38 5.52
C PHE A 211 9.82 5.23 7.02
N ILE A 212 9.96 6.34 7.74
CA ILE A 212 10.25 6.31 9.18
C ILE A 212 9.07 5.69 9.96
N GLY A 213 7.84 6.12 9.69
CA GLY A 213 6.66 5.68 10.43
C GLY A 213 6.31 4.21 10.17
N GLU A 214 6.22 3.84 8.90
CA GLU A 214 5.81 2.51 8.49
C GLU A 214 6.89 1.46 8.76
N LEU A 215 8.16 1.77 8.45
CA LEU A 215 9.27 0.87 8.74
C LEU A 215 9.43 0.66 10.25
N SER A 216 9.32 1.74 11.06
CA SER A 216 9.36 1.63 12.53
C SER A 216 8.26 0.73 13.05
N MET A 217 7.03 0.86 12.51
CA MET A 217 5.88 0.01 12.87
C MET A 217 6.14 -1.45 12.47
N ALA A 218 6.59 -1.70 11.24
CA ALA A 218 6.87 -3.04 10.73
C ALA A 218 7.95 -3.75 11.58
N VAL A 219 9.07 -3.08 11.82
CA VAL A 219 10.18 -3.62 12.62
C VAL A 219 9.76 -3.84 14.07
N TRP A 220 9.00 -2.91 14.66
CA TRP A 220 8.50 -3.09 16.01
C TRP A 220 7.60 -4.32 16.14
N LEU A 221 6.63 -4.48 15.25
CA LEU A 221 5.73 -5.63 15.23
C LEU A 221 6.50 -6.95 15.08
N LEU A 222 7.53 -6.97 14.23
CA LEU A 222 8.34 -8.15 13.98
C LEU A 222 9.19 -8.54 15.19
N VAL A 223 9.89 -7.57 15.80
CA VAL A 223 10.88 -7.82 16.84
C VAL A 223 10.24 -7.88 18.22
N LYS A 224 9.46 -6.85 18.57
CA LYS A 224 8.87 -6.69 19.90
C LYS A 224 7.45 -7.25 20.01
N GLY A 225 6.68 -7.24 18.91
CA GLY A 225 5.27 -7.64 18.94
C GLY A 225 4.39 -6.62 19.66
N ILE A 226 3.38 -7.10 20.38
CA ILE A 226 2.42 -6.30 21.13
C ILE A 226 2.43 -6.66 22.60
N ASN A 227 2.24 -5.66 23.48
CA ASN A 227 1.99 -5.87 24.89
C ASN A 227 0.49 -6.00 25.14
N VAL A 228 0.00 -7.23 25.26
CA VAL A 228 -1.42 -7.46 25.59
C VAL A 228 -1.64 -7.17 27.07
N PRO A 229 -2.50 -6.22 27.48
CA PRO A 229 -2.82 -6.03 28.88
C PRO A 229 -3.48 -7.29 29.45
N GLN A 230 -3.05 -7.77 30.61
CA GLN A 230 -3.58 -8.97 31.28
C GLN A 230 -5.10 -8.94 31.54
N GLN A 231 -5.74 -7.77 31.45
CA GLN A 231 -7.20 -7.63 31.56
C GLN A 231 -7.95 -8.23 30.39
N ALA A 232 -7.38 -8.31 29.18
CA ALA A 232 -8.04 -8.91 28.02
C ALA A 232 -8.20 -10.43 28.20
N ASP A 233 -7.24 -11.10 28.83
CA ASP A 233 -7.31 -12.54 29.12
C ASP A 233 -8.42 -12.88 30.15
N ARG A 234 -8.68 -11.98 31.09
CA ARG A 234 -9.76 -12.17 32.09
C ARG A 234 -11.16 -12.05 31.50
N ILE A 235 -11.33 -11.27 30.46
CA ILE A 235 -12.64 -11.14 29.78
C ILE A 235 -12.91 -12.38 28.92
N VAL A 236 -11.91 -12.88 28.21
CA VAL A 236 -12.02 -14.09 27.37
C VAL A 236 -12.25 -15.33 28.23
N SER A 237 -11.57 -15.45 29.37
CA SER A 237 -11.75 -16.58 30.29
C SER A 237 -13.11 -16.60 31.00
N LYS A 238 -13.76 -15.43 31.16
CA LYS A 238 -15.10 -15.32 31.74
C LYS A 238 -16.24 -15.59 30.77
N THR A 239 -15.98 -15.52 29.45
CA THR A 239 -17.00 -15.76 28.41
C THR A 239 -16.99 -17.17 27.85
N THR A 240 -16.05 -18.02 28.26
CA THR A 240 -16.08 -19.46 27.93
C THR A 240 -16.81 -20.21 29.04
N PRO A 241 -18.07 -20.63 28.86
CA PRO A 241 -18.75 -21.47 29.84
C PRO A 241 -17.97 -22.78 29.97
N ALA A 242 -17.65 -23.16 31.20
CA ALA A 242 -17.11 -24.47 31.52
C ALA A 242 -18.08 -25.50 30.92
N LYS A 243 -17.66 -26.31 29.96
CA LYS A 243 -18.38 -27.50 29.55
C LYS A 243 -18.53 -28.36 30.82
N ALA A 244 -19.72 -28.41 31.36
CA ALA A 244 -20.08 -29.41 32.36
C ALA A 244 -19.84 -30.78 31.73
N ILE A 245 -18.89 -31.51 32.29
CA ILE A 245 -18.74 -32.94 32.06
C ILE A 245 -19.84 -33.56 32.96
N GLU A 246 -20.97 -33.90 32.36
CA GLU A 246 -21.93 -34.85 32.98
C GLU A 246 -21.54 -36.26 32.51
N VAL A 247 -21.36 -37.08 33.50
CA VAL A 247 -21.06 -38.52 33.47
C VAL A 247 -22.28 -39.32 32.96
#